data_0d2b336f7b79d81f7f98bfbc4d3a4fd1
#
_entry.id   0d2b336f7b79d81f7f98bfbc4d3a4fd1
#
_cell.length_a   1.000
_cell.length_b   1.000
_cell.length_c   1.000
_cell.angle_alpha   90.00
_cell.angle_beta   90.00
_cell.angle_gamma   90.00
#
_symmetry.space_group_name_H-M   'P 1'
#
loop_
_entity.id
_entity.type
_entity.pdbx_description
1 polymer ?
#
loop_
_entity_poly.entity_id
_entity_poly.type
_entity_poly.pdbx_seq_one_letter_code
_entity_poly.pdbx_strand_id
1 'polypeptide(L)'
;GQDWARSATAAGYKTTTDAPVAGSIISWPAGVQDSDPTYGHVGIVESVDTAKGTITTSEKGAGYKVYSRTMPIRNGGTYVLPNDKLTGMGASGSSGTEQCVTGDDSTSDVSGDKASAADAKKIARRKLKDFGWDDSQFDCLDKLWTRESGWQWNATNPSSGAYGIPQSLPGSKMASAGQDWKTNAATQVKWGLGYIQQRYQSPCGAWAHSEATGWY
;
A
#
# COMPACT_ATOMS: atom_id res chain seq x y z
N GLY A 1 16.76 15.32 6.36
CA GLY A 1 15.40 15.44 6.90
C GLY A 1 14.75 16.77 6.54
N GLN A 2 15.44 17.87 6.81
CA GLN A 2 14.84 19.23 6.77
C GLN A 2 14.27 19.70 5.40
N ASP A 3 14.77 19.17 4.30
CA ASP A 3 14.35 19.59 2.96
C ASP A 3 13.21 18.73 2.36
N TRP A 4 12.76 17.73 3.08
CA TRP A 4 11.74 16.82 2.59
C TRP A 4 10.41 17.51 2.28
N ALA A 5 9.94 18.35 3.19
CA ALA A 5 8.68 19.08 2.98
C ALA A 5 8.78 20.05 1.80
N ARG A 6 9.92 20.75 1.66
CA ARG A 6 10.18 21.66 0.52
C ARG A 6 10.21 20.90 -0.80
N SER A 7 10.93 19.78 -0.84
CA SER A 7 11.02 18.93 -2.04
C SER A 7 9.65 18.34 -2.41
N ALA A 8 8.85 17.94 -1.42
CA ALA A 8 7.50 17.44 -1.64
C ALA A 8 6.57 18.53 -2.22
N THR A 9 6.63 19.75 -1.66
CA THR A 9 5.87 20.89 -2.19
C THR A 9 6.27 21.20 -3.63
N ALA A 10 7.57 21.22 -3.94
CA ALA A 10 8.07 21.42 -5.30
C ALA A 10 7.62 20.30 -6.26
N ALA A 11 7.43 19.09 -5.76
CA ALA A 11 6.90 17.94 -6.51
C ALA A 11 5.36 17.92 -6.61
N GLY A 12 4.66 18.92 -6.07
CA GLY A 12 3.22 19.08 -6.14
C GLY A 12 2.43 18.33 -5.07
N TYR A 13 3.06 17.91 -3.96
CA TYR A 13 2.34 17.37 -2.81
C TYR A 13 1.81 18.48 -1.92
N LYS A 14 0.63 18.29 -1.35
CA LYS A 14 0.12 19.18 -0.32
C LYS A 14 0.88 19.02 0.99
N THR A 15 1.15 20.13 1.64
CA THR A 15 1.79 20.18 2.94
C THR A 15 0.96 21.00 3.92
N THR A 16 1.05 20.67 5.20
CA THR A 16 0.38 21.37 6.31
C THR A 16 1.26 21.38 7.55
N THR A 17 0.99 22.27 8.48
CA THR A 17 1.66 22.33 9.80
C THR A 17 0.72 21.97 10.96
N ASP A 18 -0.57 21.81 10.70
CA ASP A 18 -1.60 21.73 11.74
C ASP A 18 -2.76 20.77 11.45
N ALA A 19 -2.83 20.20 10.26
CA ALA A 19 -3.89 19.27 9.86
C ALA A 19 -3.32 17.99 9.22
N PRO A 20 -2.47 17.22 9.93
CA PRO A 20 -1.97 15.95 9.41
C PRO A 20 -3.08 14.90 9.39
N VAL A 21 -2.87 13.88 8.57
CA VAL A 21 -3.64 12.63 8.59
C VAL A 21 -2.70 11.45 8.82
N ALA A 22 -3.24 10.31 9.22
CA ALA A 22 -2.45 9.08 9.30
C ALA A 22 -1.82 8.76 7.94
N GLY A 23 -0.58 8.30 7.94
CA GLY A 23 0.21 8.11 6.73
C GLY A 23 0.94 9.37 6.23
N SER A 24 0.73 10.55 6.82
CA SER A 24 1.52 11.74 6.50
C SER A 24 3.00 11.52 6.85
N ILE A 25 3.90 12.03 6.02
CA ILE A 25 5.32 12.13 6.37
C ILE A 25 5.51 13.46 7.10
N ILE A 26 6.02 13.42 8.32
CA ILE A 26 6.44 14.63 9.03
C ILE A 26 7.93 14.89 8.79
N SER A 27 8.27 16.13 8.52
CA SER A 27 9.63 16.61 8.32
C SER A 27 9.93 17.73 9.32
N TRP A 28 10.92 17.51 10.18
CA TRP A 28 11.38 18.52 11.13
C TRP A 28 12.64 19.21 10.61
N PRO A 29 12.70 20.54 10.76
CA PRO A 29 13.94 21.29 10.57
C PRO A 29 15.05 20.81 11.51
N ALA A 30 16.28 21.14 11.20
CA ALA A 30 17.43 20.88 12.04
C ALA A 30 17.25 21.45 13.45
N GLY A 31 17.50 20.63 14.48
CA GLY A 31 17.42 21.01 15.88
C GLY A 31 16.01 21.17 16.46
N VAL A 32 14.94 20.83 15.70
CA VAL A 32 13.55 20.88 16.18
C VAL A 32 13.13 19.49 16.62
N GLN A 33 12.49 19.35 17.79
CA GLN A 33 11.99 18.06 18.32
C GLN A 33 13.08 16.97 18.46
N ASP A 34 14.25 17.35 18.95
CA ASP A 34 15.41 16.48 19.08
C ASP A 34 15.93 15.92 17.74
N SER A 35 15.57 16.57 16.62
CA SER A 35 16.09 16.23 15.31
C SER A 35 17.58 16.53 15.21
N ASP A 36 18.25 15.87 14.27
CA ASP A 36 19.66 16.10 13.99
C ASP A 36 19.93 17.62 13.73
N PRO A 37 20.90 18.23 14.40
CA PRO A 37 21.14 19.67 14.32
C PRO A 37 21.62 20.14 12.94
N THR A 38 22.01 19.22 12.06
CA THR A 38 22.47 19.53 10.70
C THR A 38 21.45 19.13 9.64
N TYR A 39 20.87 17.92 9.79
CA TYR A 39 20.07 17.29 8.74
C TYR A 39 18.58 17.30 9.02
N GLY A 40 18.14 17.69 10.23
CA GLY A 40 16.76 17.53 10.65
C GLY A 40 16.35 16.06 10.76
N HIS A 41 15.05 15.81 10.77
CA HIS A 41 14.54 14.44 10.92
C HIS A 41 13.24 14.25 10.13
N VAL A 42 12.87 13.01 9.91
CA VAL A 42 11.59 12.62 9.31
C VAL A 42 10.97 11.46 10.06
N GLY A 43 9.65 11.41 10.07
CA GLY A 43 8.87 10.32 10.64
C GLY A 43 7.60 10.08 9.82
N ILE A 44 6.90 9.01 10.14
CA ILE A 44 5.57 8.69 9.60
C ILE A 44 4.56 8.92 10.70
N VAL A 45 3.47 9.60 10.40
CA VAL A 45 2.33 9.75 11.30
C VAL A 45 1.49 8.48 11.27
N GLU A 46 1.52 7.73 12.35
CA GLU A 46 0.75 6.48 12.48
C GLU A 46 -0.71 6.74 12.84
N SER A 47 -0.95 7.73 13.70
CA SER A 47 -2.30 8.12 14.10
C SER A 47 -2.38 9.59 14.48
N VAL A 48 -3.60 10.14 14.39
CA VAL A 48 -3.93 11.52 14.79
C VAL A 48 -5.09 11.46 15.77
N ASP A 49 -4.89 12.02 16.98
CA ASP A 49 -5.96 12.22 17.97
C ASP A 49 -6.35 13.71 17.96
N THR A 50 -7.37 14.04 17.20
CA THR A 50 -7.83 15.41 17.03
C THR A 50 -8.47 15.96 18.31
N ALA A 51 -9.04 15.10 19.16
CA ALA A 51 -9.65 15.51 20.44
C ALA A 51 -8.57 15.95 21.44
N LYS A 52 -7.41 15.29 21.43
CA LYS A 52 -6.25 15.66 22.25
C LYS A 52 -5.29 16.61 21.57
N GLY A 53 -5.44 16.82 20.25
CA GLY A 53 -4.50 17.61 19.45
C GLY A 53 -3.10 16.98 19.36
N THR A 54 -3.03 15.65 19.33
CA THR A 54 -1.75 14.90 19.30
C THR A 54 -1.65 13.97 18.12
N ILE A 55 -0.41 13.63 17.75
CA ILE A 55 -0.06 12.59 16.79
C ILE A 55 0.80 11.53 17.46
N THR A 56 0.74 10.31 16.93
CA THR A 56 1.74 9.28 17.19
C THR A 56 2.53 9.04 15.92
N THR A 57 3.85 9.04 16.03
CA THR A 57 4.77 8.83 14.90
C THR A 57 5.54 7.52 15.06
N SER A 58 5.98 6.96 13.93
CA SER A 58 7.08 6.01 13.87
C SER A 58 8.28 6.66 13.17
N GLU A 59 9.45 6.47 13.74
CA GLU A 59 10.68 7.14 13.35
C GLU A 59 11.84 6.15 13.36
N LYS A 60 12.82 6.37 12.49
CA LYS A 60 14.03 5.56 12.44
C LYS A 60 15.21 6.39 12.93
N GLY A 61 15.74 6.05 14.09
CA GLY A 61 16.87 6.71 14.70
C GLY A 61 18.22 6.15 14.30
N ALA A 62 19.28 6.72 14.89
CA ALA A 62 20.63 6.20 14.77
C ALA A 62 20.69 4.73 15.23
N GLY A 63 21.43 3.90 14.49
CA GLY A 63 21.50 2.45 14.74
C GLY A 63 20.32 1.66 14.17
N TYR A 64 19.52 2.25 13.29
CA TYR A 64 18.43 1.60 12.55
C TYR A 64 17.26 1.10 13.41
N LYS A 65 17.17 1.48 14.67
CA LYS A 65 16.03 1.14 15.52
C LYS A 65 14.84 2.02 15.19
N VAL A 66 13.70 1.40 15.02
CA VAL A 66 12.40 2.09 14.90
C VAL A 66 11.88 2.35 16.32
N TYR A 67 11.42 3.56 16.57
CA TYR A 67 10.76 3.96 17.82
C TYR A 67 9.50 4.77 17.52
N SER A 68 8.61 4.83 18.48
CA SER A 68 7.36 5.59 18.36
C SER A 68 7.35 6.71 19.39
N ARG A 69 6.79 7.87 19.00
CA ARG A 69 6.58 9.02 19.88
C ARG A 69 5.16 9.54 19.74
N THR A 70 4.61 10.05 20.85
CA THR A 70 3.37 10.82 20.84
C THR A 70 3.71 12.28 21.18
N MET A 71 3.21 13.22 20.37
CA MET A 71 3.52 14.64 20.51
C MET A 71 2.36 15.51 20.03
N PRO A 72 2.33 16.82 20.38
CA PRO A 72 1.33 17.73 19.82
C PRO A 72 1.38 17.79 18.29
N ILE A 73 0.23 18.03 17.65
CA ILE A 73 0.17 18.24 16.19
C ILE A 73 1.06 19.43 15.78
N ARG A 74 0.98 20.56 16.51
CA ARG A 74 1.85 21.72 16.28
C ARG A 74 3.15 21.56 17.05
N ASN A 75 4.15 20.96 16.42
CA ASN A 75 5.44 20.61 17.02
C ASN A 75 6.64 21.17 16.25
N GLY A 76 6.42 22.11 15.32
CA GLY A 76 7.47 22.72 14.49
C GLY A 76 7.84 21.90 13.25
N GLY A 77 7.21 20.76 13.03
CA GLY A 77 7.34 19.96 11.79
C GLY A 77 6.36 20.39 10.71
N THR A 78 6.66 20.02 9.49
CA THR A 78 5.76 20.15 8.33
C THR A 78 5.35 18.75 7.86
N TYR A 79 4.07 18.55 7.69
CA TYR A 79 3.49 17.29 7.22
C TYR A 79 3.31 17.32 5.71
N VAL A 80 3.75 16.27 5.03
CA VAL A 80 3.46 15.99 3.63
C VAL A 80 2.29 15.02 3.61
N LEU A 81 1.16 15.44 3.02
CA LEU A 81 -0.06 14.65 3.02
C LEU A 81 0.04 13.49 2.00
N PRO A 82 -0.41 12.28 2.35
CA PRO A 82 -0.42 11.15 1.43
C PRO A 82 -1.46 11.40 0.32
N ASN A 83 -1.13 10.95 -0.89
CA ASN A 83 -2.02 10.94 -2.06
C ASN A 83 -2.55 12.29 -2.57
N ASP A 84 -2.11 13.41 -2.02
CA ASP A 84 -2.51 14.74 -2.45
C ASP A 84 -1.54 15.36 -3.47
N LYS A 85 -0.99 14.54 -4.37
CA LYS A 85 -0.26 15.07 -5.51
C LYS A 85 -1.24 15.76 -6.44
N LEU A 86 -1.10 17.06 -6.61
CA LEU A 86 -1.85 17.83 -7.61
C LEU A 86 -1.44 17.34 -9.00
N THR A 87 -2.11 16.33 -9.52
CA THR A 87 -2.11 16.06 -10.95
C THR A 87 -2.88 17.20 -11.59
N GLY A 88 -2.19 17.99 -12.41
CA GLY A 88 -2.79 19.12 -13.08
C GLY A 88 -4.01 18.68 -13.87
N MET A 89 -5.19 19.02 -13.36
CA MET A 89 -6.43 19.07 -14.10
C MET A 89 -7.00 20.47 -13.91
N GLY A 90 -7.11 21.14 -15.06
CA GLY A 90 -7.59 22.51 -15.14
C GLY A 90 -8.94 22.71 -14.45
N ALA A 91 -9.04 23.84 -13.81
CA ALA A 91 -10.28 24.35 -13.24
C ALA A 91 -11.35 24.43 -14.34
N SER A 92 -12.45 23.72 -14.17
CA SER A 92 -13.74 24.09 -14.76
C SER A 92 -14.77 23.99 -13.66
N GLY A 93 -15.33 25.15 -13.33
CA GLY A 93 -16.30 25.29 -12.27
C GLY A 93 -17.61 24.60 -12.60
N SER A 94 -18.22 24.01 -11.60
CA SER A 94 -19.67 23.91 -11.49
C SER A 94 -20.08 23.85 -10.03
N SER A 95 -20.91 24.80 -9.67
CA SER A 95 -21.57 24.90 -8.37
C SER A 95 -22.55 23.72 -8.23
N GLY A 96 -22.30 22.88 -7.27
CA GLY A 96 -23.21 21.82 -6.85
C GLY A 96 -23.04 21.62 -5.36
N THR A 97 -24.12 21.81 -4.62
CA THR A 97 -24.23 21.53 -3.18
C THR A 97 -23.90 20.06 -2.92
N GLU A 98 -22.68 19.78 -2.51
CA GLU A 98 -22.28 18.45 -2.05
C GLU A 98 -22.51 18.33 -0.55
N GLN A 99 -23.48 17.50 -0.26
CA GLN A 99 -23.74 16.88 1.03
C GLN A 99 -22.45 16.22 1.53
N CYS A 100 -21.96 16.62 2.71
CA CYS A 100 -20.86 15.95 3.39
C CYS A 100 -21.24 14.49 3.62
N VAL A 101 -20.79 13.62 2.73
CA VAL A 101 -20.64 12.21 3.05
C VAL A 101 -19.39 12.13 3.92
N THR A 102 -19.59 11.88 5.20
CA THR A 102 -18.52 11.49 6.12
C THR A 102 -17.86 10.25 5.53
N GLY A 103 -16.73 10.44 4.86
CA GLY A 103 -15.87 9.36 4.43
C GLY A 103 -15.35 8.67 5.67
N ASP A 104 -15.97 7.56 5.99
CA ASP A 104 -15.48 6.58 6.92
C ASP A 104 -14.10 6.11 6.39
N ASP A 105 -13.02 6.64 6.96
CA ASP A 105 -11.70 6.04 6.85
C ASP A 105 -11.66 4.82 7.79
N SER A 106 -12.58 3.93 7.52
CA SER A 106 -12.40 2.55 7.86
C SER A 106 -11.14 2.09 7.11
N THR A 107 -10.18 1.60 7.83
CA THR A 107 -9.38 0.44 7.42
C THR A 107 -10.35 -0.70 7.14
N SER A 108 -11.31 -0.46 6.24
CA SER A 108 -12.16 -1.49 5.71
C SER A 108 -11.20 -2.45 5.04
N ASP A 109 -11.01 -3.59 5.67
CA ASP A 109 -10.56 -4.79 5.02
C ASP A 109 -11.24 -4.81 3.66
N VAL A 110 -10.45 -4.53 2.61
CA VAL A 110 -11.00 -4.60 1.25
C VAL A 110 -11.55 -5.99 1.14
N SER A 111 -12.89 -6.10 1.13
CA SER A 111 -13.54 -7.40 1.08
C SER A 111 -12.95 -8.16 -0.09
N GLY A 112 -12.36 -9.33 0.20
CA GLY A 112 -11.83 -10.16 -0.85
C GLY A 112 -12.91 -10.80 -1.72
N ASP A 113 -14.17 -10.82 -1.25
CA ASP A 113 -15.27 -11.44 -2.00
C ASP A 113 -15.59 -10.62 -3.25
N LYS A 114 -15.45 -11.25 -4.41
CA LYS A 114 -15.67 -10.66 -5.74
C LYS A 114 -14.94 -9.34 -5.97
N ALA A 115 -13.78 -9.20 -5.37
CA ALA A 115 -12.98 -7.97 -5.43
C ALA A 115 -12.65 -7.58 -6.88
N SER A 116 -12.62 -6.27 -7.15
CA SER A 116 -12.11 -5.76 -8.43
C SER A 116 -10.63 -6.10 -8.61
N ALA A 117 -10.12 -6.08 -9.84
CA ALA A 117 -8.69 -6.26 -10.11
C ALA A 117 -7.83 -5.24 -9.32
N ALA A 118 -8.30 -4.00 -9.20
CA ALA A 118 -7.63 -2.95 -8.44
C ALA A 118 -7.58 -3.29 -6.93
N ASP A 119 -8.66 -3.82 -6.38
CA ASP A 119 -8.71 -4.21 -4.98
C ASP A 119 -7.91 -5.48 -4.71
N ALA A 120 -7.93 -6.45 -5.63
CA ALA A 120 -7.07 -7.63 -5.56
C ALA A 120 -5.58 -7.24 -5.53
N LYS A 121 -5.16 -6.25 -6.32
CA LYS A 121 -3.81 -5.68 -6.27
C LYS A 121 -3.48 -5.05 -4.92
N LYS A 122 -4.40 -4.28 -4.32
CA LYS A 122 -4.22 -3.70 -2.97
C LYS A 122 -4.08 -4.79 -1.90
N ILE A 123 -4.92 -5.84 -1.99
CA ILE A 123 -4.85 -7.00 -1.09
C ILE A 123 -3.49 -7.68 -1.20
N ALA A 124 -3.02 -7.94 -2.42
CA ALA A 124 -1.74 -8.60 -2.66
C ALA A 124 -0.57 -7.76 -2.12
N ARG A 125 -0.54 -6.45 -2.39
CA ARG A 125 0.53 -5.56 -1.90
C ARG A 125 0.63 -5.57 -0.37
N ARG A 126 -0.50 -5.57 0.35
CA ARG A 126 -0.49 -5.73 1.81
C ARG A 126 0.04 -7.08 2.25
N LYS A 127 -0.37 -8.16 1.56
CA LYS A 127 0.02 -9.53 1.91
C LYS A 127 1.47 -9.90 1.58
N LEU A 128 2.18 -9.15 0.72
CA LEU A 128 3.60 -9.39 0.47
C LEU A 128 4.44 -9.36 1.75
N LYS A 129 4.07 -8.48 2.69
CA LYS A 129 4.77 -8.35 3.98
C LYS A 129 4.68 -9.62 4.83
N ASP A 130 3.57 -10.37 4.73
CA ASP A 130 3.38 -11.63 5.44
C ASP A 130 4.38 -12.71 4.97
N PHE A 131 4.93 -12.55 3.77
CA PHE A 131 5.92 -13.42 3.16
C PHE A 131 7.36 -12.87 3.22
N GLY A 132 7.56 -11.72 3.89
CA GLY A 132 8.87 -11.06 3.99
C GLY A 132 9.31 -10.35 2.71
N TRP A 133 8.38 -10.03 1.82
CA TRP A 133 8.65 -9.34 0.56
C TRP A 133 8.28 -7.86 0.62
N ASP A 134 9.08 -7.04 -0.05
CA ASP A 134 8.87 -5.60 -0.18
C ASP A 134 8.13 -5.24 -1.50
N ASP A 135 7.89 -3.95 -1.70
CA ASP A 135 7.18 -3.44 -2.87
C ASP A 135 7.92 -3.69 -4.20
N SER A 136 9.24 -3.95 -4.20
CA SER A 136 9.98 -4.29 -5.43
C SER A 136 9.51 -5.63 -6.01
N GLN A 137 9.06 -6.53 -5.15
CA GLN A 137 8.49 -7.81 -5.56
C GLN A 137 7.08 -7.68 -6.13
N PHE A 138 6.36 -6.59 -5.78
CA PHE A 138 5.02 -6.36 -6.30
C PHE A 138 5.02 -6.10 -7.81
N ASP A 139 5.99 -5.40 -8.34
CA ASP A 139 6.07 -5.12 -9.77
C ASP A 139 6.18 -6.39 -10.61
N CYS A 140 6.93 -7.37 -10.11
CA CYS A 140 7.04 -8.69 -10.75
C CYS A 140 5.71 -9.48 -10.61
N LEU A 141 5.09 -9.44 -9.44
CA LEU A 141 3.80 -10.08 -9.19
C LEU A 141 2.70 -9.50 -10.07
N ASP A 142 2.68 -8.17 -10.23
CA ASP A 142 1.70 -7.48 -11.08
C ASP A 142 1.82 -7.92 -12.54
N LYS A 143 3.03 -7.98 -13.07
CA LYS A 143 3.28 -8.51 -14.43
C LYS A 143 2.81 -9.95 -14.58
N LEU A 144 3.18 -10.79 -13.61
CA LEU A 144 2.83 -12.21 -13.61
C LEU A 144 1.32 -12.42 -13.62
N TRP A 145 0.60 -11.89 -12.65
CA TRP A 145 -0.83 -12.13 -12.52
C TRP A 145 -1.70 -11.30 -13.48
N THR A 146 -1.15 -10.23 -14.05
CA THR A 146 -1.75 -9.57 -15.22
C THR A 146 -1.73 -10.50 -16.43
N ARG A 147 -0.61 -11.21 -16.68
CA ARG A 147 -0.47 -12.21 -17.74
C ARG A 147 -1.38 -13.42 -17.54
N GLU A 148 -1.51 -13.89 -16.30
CA GLU A 148 -2.28 -15.10 -15.97
C GLU A 148 -3.78 -14.91 -16.06
N SER A 149 -4.31 -13.83 -15.47
CA SER A 149 -5.74 -13.66 -15.26
C SER A 149 -6.24 -12.22 -15.42
N GLY A 150 -5.35 -11.25 -15.64
CA GLY A 150 -5.71 -9.84 -15.49
C GLY A 150 -6.18 -9.49 -14.09
N TRP A 151 -5.73 -10.23 -13.06
CA TRP A 151 -6.15 -10.10 -11.67
C TRP A 151 -7.64 -10.43 -11.42
N GLN A 152 -8.27 -11.18 -12.34
CA GLN A 152 -9.67 -11.54 -12.23
C GLN A 152 -9.83 -12.80 -11.35
N TRP A 153 -10.56 -12.69 -10.25
CA TRP A 153 -10.83 -13.83 -9.35
C TRP A 153 -11.63 -14.95 -10.01
N ASN A 154 -12.41 -14.65 -11.04
CA ASN A 154 -13.26 -15.59 -11.76
C ASN A 154 -12.67 -16.00 -13.14
N ALA A 155 -11.43 -15.63 -13.43
CA ALA A 155 -10.78 -16.04 -14.66
C ALA A 155 -10.68 -17.57 -14.73
N THR A 156 -11.10 -18.13 -15.85
CA THR A 156 -11.02 -19.58 -16.10
C THR A 156 -10.39 -19.81 -17.46
N ASN A 157 -9.32 -20.58 -17.50
CA ASN A 157 -8.74 -21.02 -18.76
C ASN A 157 -9.62 -22.10 -19.38
N PRO A 158 -10.23 -21.89 -20.57
CA PRO A 158 -11.21 -22.82 -21.10
C PRO A 158 -10.61 -24.16 -21.55
N SER A 159 -9.30 -24.24 -21.82
CA SER A 159 -8.65 -25.46 -22.25
C SER A 159 -8.10 -26.29 -21.09
N SER A 160 -7.54 -25.66 -20.06
CA SER A 160 -6.94 -26.37 -18.93
C SER A 160 -7.84 -26.46 -17.71
N GLY A 161 -8.77 -25.51 -17.54
CA GLY A 161 -9.56 -25.36 -16.32
C GLY A 161 -8.80 -24.66 -15.18
N ALA A 162 -7.64 -24.05 -15.46
CA ALA A 162 -6.95 -23.21 -14.49
C ALA A 162 -7.84 -22.05 -14.05
N TYR A 163 -7.81 -21.70 -12.76
CA TYR A 163 -8.79 -20.82 -12.17
C TYR A 163 -8.21 -19.71 -11.31
N GLY A 164 -8.86 -18.54 -11.39
CA GLY A 164 -8.69 -17.41 -10.50
C GLY A 164 -7.42 -16.61 -10.79
N ILE A 165 -7.11 -15.70 -9.87
CA ILE A 165 -5.96 -14.77 -10.00
C ILE A 165 -4.65 -15.51 -10.29
N PRO A 166 -4.27 -16.58 -9.54
CA PRO A 166 -3.02 -17.29 -9.76
C PRO A 166 -3.12 -18.42 -10.80
N GLN A 167 -4.24 -18.58 -11.50
CA GLN A 167 -4.47 -19.68 -12.45
C GLN A 167 -4.13 -21.08 -11.90
N SER A 168 -4.63 -21.35 -10.69
CA SER A 168 -4.42 -22.64 -10.02
C SER A 168 -5.02 -23.81 -10.80
N LEU A 169 -4.26 -24.90 -10.97
CA LEU A 169 -4.71 -26.12 -11.66
C LEU A 169 -4.49 -27.37 -10.79
N PRO A 170 -5.53 -28.07 -10.34
CA PRO A 170 -6.92 -27.62 -10.34
C PRO A 170 -7.15 -26.44 -9.38
N GLY A 171 -8.18 -25.61 -9.67
CA GLY A 171 -8.54 -24.46 -8.84
C GLY A 171 -8.82 -24.82 -7.38
N SER A 172 -9.34 -26.04 -7.12
CA SER A 172 -9.64 -26.54 -5.78
C SER A 172 -8.44 -26.62 -4.83
N LYS A 173 -7.20 -26.58 -5.33
CA LYS A 173 -6.00 -26.47 -4.47
C LYS A 173 -6.05 -25.24 -3.58
N MET A 174 -6.69 -24.17 -4.04
CA MET A 174 -6.83 -22.92 -3.26
C MET A 174 -7.70 -23.06 -2.01
N ALA A 175 -8.48 -24.16 -1.89
CA ALA A 175 -9.25 -24.47 -0.68
C ALA A 175 -8.37 -24.65 0.57
N SER A 176 -7.10 -24.95 0.40
CA SER A 176 -6.13 -25.00 1.51
C SER A 176 -5.87 -23.64 2.15
N ALA A 177 -6.15 -22.54 1.46
CA ALA A 177 -6.03 -21.18 1.99
C ALA A 177 -7.36 -20.63 2.55
N GLY A 178 -8.50 -21.18 2.11
CA GLY A 178 -9.86 -20.85 2.57
C GLY A 178 -10.93 -21.48 1.71
N GLN A 179 -12.08 -21.84 2.33
CA GLN A 179 -13.18 -22.50 1.63
C GLN A 179 -13.91 -21.60 0.62
N ASP A 180 -13.74 -20.29 0.76
CA ASP A 180 -14.31 -19.23 -0.07
C ASP A 180 -13.48 -18.93 -1.33
N TRP A 181 -12.47 -19.74 -1.63
CA TRP A 181 -11.52 -19.56 -2.71
C TRP A 181 -12.15 -19.26 -4.08
N LYS A 182 -13.37 -19.70 -4.32
CA LYS A 182 -14.04 -19.52 -5.62
C LYS A 182 -14.36 -18.06 -5.91
N THR A 183 -14.67 -17.26 -4.90
CA THR A 183 -15.12 -15.88 -5.07
C THR A 183 -14.23 -14.88 -4.34
N ASN A 184 -13.39 -15.33 -3.42
CA ASN A 184 -12.60 -14.47 -2.57
C ASN A 184 -11.17 -14.28 -3.10
N ALA A 185 -10.90 -13.08 -3.63
CA ALA A 185 -9.57 -12.71 -4.13
C ALA A 185 -8.49 -12.76 -3.03
N ALA A 186 -8.82 -12.45 -1.77
CA ALA A 186 -7.85 -12.49 -0.69
C ALA A 186 -7.37 -13.91 -0.39
N THR A 187 -8.26 -14.90 -0.50
CA THR A 187 -7.95 -16.32 -0.37
C THR A 187 -7.10 -16.80 -1.55
N GLN A 188 -7.44 -16.40 -2.77
CA GLN A 188 -6.66 -16.73 -3.97
C GLN A 188 -5.26 -16.14 -3.94
N VAL A 189 -5.15 -14.86 -3.55
CA VAL A 189 -3.88 -14.15 -3.37
C VAL A 189 -3.02 -14.85 -2.31
N LYS A 190 -3.58 -15.17 -1.14
CA LYS A 190 -2.86 -15.88 -0.07
C LYS A 190 -2.30 -17.22 -0.57
N TRP A 191 -3.10 -17.98 -1.27
CA TRP A 191 -2.68 -19.27 -1.84
C TRP A 191 -1.58 -19.07 -2.89
N GLY A 192 -1.78 -18.13 -3.82
CA GLY A 192 -0.83 -17.87 -4.90
C GLY A 192 0.53 -17.38 -4.41
N LEU A 193 0.57 -16.51 -3.39
CA LEU A 193 1.82 -16.09 -2.78
C LEU A 193 2.54 -17.26 -2.07
N GLY A 194 1.79 -18.12 -1.38
CA GLY A 194 2.36 -19.32 -0.78
C GLY A 194 2.93 -20.29 -1.82
N TYR A 195 2.25 -20.46 -2.95
CA TYR A 195 2.75 -21.25 -4.07
C TYR A 195 4.05 -20.68 -4.65
N ILE A 196 4.08 -19.35 -4.88
CA ILE A 196 5.27 -18.64 -5.37
C ILE A 196 6.43 -18.82 -4.39
N GLN A 197 6.19 -18.67 -3.08
CA GLN A 197 7.24 -18.83 -2.08
C GLN A 197 7.86 -20.24 -2.10
N GLN A 198 7.00 -21.27 -2.15
CA GLN A 198 7.47 -22.66 -2.11
C GLN A 198 8.23 -23.07 -3.38
N ARG A 199 7.82 -22.57 -4.54
CA ARG A 199 8.34 -23.05 -5.83
C ARG A 199 9.41 -22.13 -6.42
N TYR A 200 9.30 -20.84 -6.22
CA TYR A 200 10.12 -19.82 -6.88
C TYR A 200 10.84 -18.88 -5.91
N GLN A 201 10.60 -19.03 -4.61
CA GLN A 201 11.17 -18.23 -3.52
C GLN A 201 10.73 -16.77 -3.52
N SER A 202 10.38 -16.18 -4.66
CA SER A 202 9.93 -14.79 -4.75
C SER A 202 9.07 -14.54 -5.99
N PRO A 203 8.24 -13.47 -5.99
CA PRO A 203 7.50 -13.04 -7.17
C PRO A 203 8.37 -12.76 -8.39
N CYS A 204 9.54 -12.14 -8.22
CA CYS A 204 10.47 -11.90 -9.33
C CYS A 204 11.09 -13.22 -9.85
N GLY A 205 11.31 -14.20 -8.97
CA GLY A 205 11.73 -15.55 -9.39
C GLY A 205 10.65 -16.25 -10.25
N ALA A 206 9.38 -16.14 -9.82
CA ALA A 206 8.25 -16.68 -10.58
C ALA A 206 8.06 -15.97 -11.94
N TRP A 207 8.19 -14.64 -11.95
CA TRP A 207 8.12 -13.87 -13.19
C TRP A 207 9.24 -14.26 -14.19
N ALA A 208 10.48 -14.33 -13.73
CA ALA A 208 11.62 -14.73 -14.57
C ALA A 208 11.42 -16.13 -15.16
N HIS A 209 10.88 -17.08 -14.35
CA HIS A 209 10.53 -18.41 -14.85
C HIS A 209 9.43 -18.34 -15.92
N SER A 210 8.37 -17.57 -15.67
CA SER A 210 7.27 -17.40 -16.62
C SER A 210 7.72 -16.75 -17.93
N GLU A 211 8.66 -15.80 -17.90
CA GLU A 211 9.25 -15.21 -19.12
C GLU A 211 10.03 -16.25 -19.93
N ALA A 212 10.80 -17.10 -19.25
CA ALA A 212 11.66 -18.09 -19.91
C ALA A 212 10.90 -19.29 -20.47
N THR A 213 9.80 -19.71 -19.83
CA THR A 213 9.12 -21.00 -20.13
C THR A 213 7.69 -20.86 -20.62
N GLY A 214 7.07 -19.69 -20.40
CA GLY A 214 5.67 -19.42 -20.75
C GLY A 214 4.64 -19.87 -19.69
N TRP A 215 5.08 -20.37 -18.52
CA TRP A 215 4.23 -20.79 -17.38
C TRP A 215 4.95 -20.57 -16.04
N TYR A 216 4.20 -20.70 -14.93
CA TYR A 216 4.77 -20.68 -13.59
C TYR A 216 4.01 -21.61 -12.63
#